data_d6c3719725cc22c1969c5f71e18345c8
#
_entry.id   d6c3719725cc22c1969c5f71e18345c8
#
_cell.length_a   1.000
_cell.length_b   1.000
_cell.length_c   1.000
_cell.angle_alpha   90.00
_cell.angle_beta   90.00
_cell.angle_gamma   90.00
#
_symmetry.space_group_name_H-M   'P 1'
#
loop_
_entity.id
_entity.type
_entity.pdbx_description
1 polymer ?
#
loop_
_entity_poly.entity_id
_entity_poly.type
_entity_poly.pdbx_seq_one_letter_code
_entity_poly.pdbx_strand_id
1 'polypeptide(L)'
;YMFIEALADSAVKYGMSRNDAIEFAAMTVKGAADMVLTTKEHPAVLKDRVCSPAGTTIAGVAALEENGFRHSIIAATDKCYEKCTGLK
;
A
#
# COMPACT_ATOMS: atom_id res chain seq x y z
N TYR A 1 4.78 5.77 6.07
CA TYR A 1 5.65 5.05 7.02
C TYR A 1 4.93 3.89 7.67
N MET A 2 3.69 4.09 8.12
CA MET A 2 2.90 3.03 8.74
C MET A 2 2.65 1.86 7.78
N PHE A 3 2.41 2.13 6.50
CA PHE A 3 2.22 1.08 5.51
C PHE A 3 3.48 0.24 5.36
N ILE A 4 4.64 0.90 5.25
CA ILE A 4 5.93 0.21 5.13
C ILE A 4 6.17 -0.65 6.37
N GLU A 5 5.91 -0.12 7.55
CA GLU A 5 6.08 -0.85 8.80
C GLU A 5 5.17 -2.08 8.86
N ALA A 6 3.90 -1.94 8.49
CA ALA A 6 2.96 -3.05 8.50
C ALA A 6 3.37 -4.14 7.51
N LEU A 7 3.82 -3.76 6.32
CA LEU A 7 4.29 -4.71 5.31
C LEU A 7 5.54 -5.45 5.81
N ALA A 8 6.46 -4.73 6.46
CA ALA A 8 7.65 -5.34 7.04
C ALA A 8 7.29 -6.31 8.17
N ASP A 9 6.33 -5.94 9.03
CA ASP A 9 5.86 -6.82 10.11
C ASP A 9 5.31 -8.13 9.54
N SER A 10 4.56 -8.04 8.44
CA SER A 10 4.02 -9.22 7.79
C SER A 10 5.13 -10.13 7.27
N ALA A 11 6.18 -9.54 6.67
CA ALA A 11 7.31 -10.32 6.18
C ALA A 11 8.06 -11.02 7.32
N VAL A 12 8.23 -10.33 8.45
CA VAL A 12 8.85 -10.92 9.65
C VAL A 12 8.02 -12.09 10.16
N LYS A 13 6.70 -11.94 10.15
CA LYS A 13 5.79 -13.02 10.57
C LYS A 13 6.02 -14.30 9.78
N TYR A 14 6.41 -14.17 8.51
CA TYR A 14 6.67 -15.32 7.65
C TYR A 14 8.15 -15.69 7.53
N GLY A 15 8.99 -15.15 8.42
CA GLY A 15 10.36 -15.63 8.58
C GLY A 15 11.48 -14.73 8.08
N MET A 16 11.16 -13.58 7.51
CA MET A 16 12.20 -12.65 7.05
C MET A 16 12.80 -11.91 8.25
N SER A 17 14.12 -11.63 8.20
CA SER A 17 14.74 -10.81 9.24
C SER A 17 14.18 -9.39 9.23
N ARG A 18 14.17 -8.72 10.38
CA ARG A 18 13.60 -7.38 10.49
C ARG A 18 14.28 -6.39 9.53
N ASN A 19 15.61 -6.40 9.46
CA ASN A 19 16.34 -5.49 8.59
C ASN A 19 16.00 -5.70 7.12
N ASP A 20 15.95 -6.96 6.68
CA ASP A 20 15.59 -7.27 5.30
C ASP A 20 14.13 -6.91 5.02
N ALA A 21 13.24 -7.16 5.97
CA ALA A 21 11.81 -6.87 5.82
C ALA A 21 11.57 -5.38 5.59
N ILE A 22 12.23 -4.53 6.37
CA ILE A 22 12.10 -3.07 6.23
C ILE A 22 12.62 -2.62 4.87
N GLU A 23 13.79 -3.12 4.46
CA GLU A 23 14.39 -2.75 3.19
C GLU A 23 13.53 -3.17 2.00
N PHE A 24 13.08 -4.42 1.98
CA PHE A 24 12.22 -4.91 0.91
C PHE A 24 10.87 -4.21 0.87
N ALA A 25 10.28 -3.93 2.03
CA ALA A 25 9.02 -3.20 2.08
C ALA A 25 9.17 -1.78 1.52
N ALA A 26 10.23 -1.08 1.90
CA ALA A 26 10.50 0.25 1.40
C ALA A 26 10.74 0.24 -0.11
N MET A 27 11.51 -0.72 -0.62
CA MET A 27 11.77 -0.85 -2.05
C MET A 27 10.51 -1.19 -2.83
N THR A 28 9.62 -1.98 -2.28
CA THR A 28 8.35 -2.33 -2.91
C THR A 28 7.49 -1.08 -3.12
N VAL A 29 7.38 -0.25 -2.09
CA VAL A 29 6.61 1.00 -2.18
C VAL A 29 7.26 1.97 -3.16
N LYS A 30 8.59 2.10 -3.09
CA LYS A 30 9.34 2.96 -4.00
C LYS A 30 9.13 2.52 -5.45
N GLY A 31 9.28 1.23 -5.72
CA GLY A 31 9.12 0.70 -7.08
C GLY A 31 7.73 0.94 -7.64
N ALA A 32 6.70 0.77 -6.83
CA ALA A 32 5.33 1.04 -7.26
C ALA A 32 5.14 2.52 -7.58
N ALA A 33 5.66 3.40 -6.73
CA ALA A 33 5.57 4.85 -6.97
C ALA A 33 6.34 5.25 -8.23
N ASP A 34 7.52 4.68 -8.43
CA ASP A 34 8.34 4.94 -9.63
C ASP A 34 7.61 4.51 -10.91
N MET A 35 6.91 3.39 -10.89
CA MET A 35 6.13 2.94 -12.03
C MET A 35 5.05 3.94 -12.42
N VAL A 36 4.34 4.45 -11.44
CA VAL A 36 3.30 5.47 -11.70
C VAL A 36 3.92 6.73 -12.31
N LEU A 37 5.02 7.20 -11.72
CA LEU A 37 5.68 8.43 -12.18
C LEU A 37 6.30 8.29 -13.56
N THR A 38 6.91 7.12 -13.84
CA THR A 38 7.62 6.88 -15.10
C THR A 38 6.66 6.59 -16.24
N THR A 39 5.67 5.72 -16.02
CA THR A 39 4.74 5.32 -17.08
C THR A 39 3.62 6.32 -17.30
N LYS A 40 3.31 7.14 -16.29
CA LYS A 40 2.18 8.07 -16.29
C LYS A 40 0.83 7.36 -16.41
N GLU A 41 0.80 6.06 -16.19
CA GLU A 41 -0.43 5.30 -16.22
C GLU A 41 -1.18 5.42 -14.91
N HIS A 42 -2.50 5.30 -14.99
CA HIS A 42 -3.34 5.33 -13.79
C HIS A 42 -2.99 4.14 -12.88
N PRO A 43 -2.88 4.36 -11.57
CA PRO A 43 -2.56 3.26 -10.64
C PRO A 43 -3.48 2.05 -10.77
N ALA A 44 -4.75 2.24 -11.10
CA ALA A 44 -5.68 1.13 -11.28
C ALA A 44 -5.29 0.24 -12.45
N VAL A 45 -4.76 0.83 -13.52
CA VAL A 45 -4.28 0.06 -14.69
C VAL A 45 -3.07 -0.79 -14.29
N LEU A 46 -2.14 -0.19 -13.56
CA LEU A 46 -0.94 -0.91 -13.10
C LEU A 46 -1.32 -2.03 -12.13
N LYS A 47 -2.28 -1.77 -11.23
CA LYS A 47 -2.78 -2.79 -10.31
C LYS A 47 -3.38 -3.97 -11.09
N ASP A 48 -4.19 -3.69 -12.10
CA ASP A 48 -4.82 -4.76 -12.90
C ASP A 48 -3.79 -5.64 -13.59
N ARG A 49 -2.68 -5.05 -14.05
CA ARG A 49 -1.63 -5.81 -14.73
C ARG A 49 -0.94 -6.83 -13.83
N VAL A 50 -0.90 -6.60 -12.52
CA VAL A 50 -0.28 -7.54 -11.59
C VAL A 50 -1.29 -8.46 -10.92
N CYS A 51 -2.56 -8.33 -11.26
CA CYS A 51 -3.64 -9.15 -10.70
C CYS A 51 -4.09 -10.19 -11.72
N SER A 52 -3.37 -11.31 -11.80
CA SER A 52 -3.76 -12.42 -12.66
C SER A 52 -5.01 -13.11 -12.10
N PRO A 53 -5.82 -13.75 -12.99
CA PRO A 53 -7.01 -14.48 -12.52
C PRO A 53 -6.66 -15.54 -11.48
N ALA A 54 -7.37 -15.53 -10.37
CA ALA A 54 -7.20 -16.44 -9.23
C ALA A 54 -5.80 -16.41 -8.60
N GLY A 55 -4.99 -15.38 -8.88
CA GLY A 55 -3.63 -15.27 -8.38
C GLY A 55 -3.54 -14.72 -6.96
N THR A 56 -2.31 -14.66 -6.46
CA THR A 56 -2.04 -14.18 -5.10
C THR A 56 -2.31 -12.70 -4.93
N THR A 57 -1.97 -11.90 -5.95
CA THR A 57 -2.13 -10.44 -5.86
C THR A 57 -3.60 -10.04 -5.79
N ILE A 58 -4.47 -10.64 -6.60
CA ILE A 58 -5.89 -10.28 -6.54
C ILE A 58 -6.51 -10.71 -5.21
N ALA A 59 -6.06 -11.81 -4.63
CA ALA A 59 -6.50 -12.23 -3.31
C ALA A 59 -6.11 -11.20 -2.25
N GLY A 60 -4.88 -10.67 -2.34
CA GLY A 60 -4.43 -9.60 -1.46
C GLY A 60 -5.24 -8.32 -1.62
N VAL A 61 -5.52 -7.93 -2.87
CA VAL A 61 -6.35 -6.76 -3.16
C VAL A 61 -7.74 -6.91 -2.55
N ALA A 62 -8.35 -8.10 -2.70
CA ALA A 62 -9.67 -8.36 -2.12
C ALA A 62 -9.66 -8.22 -0.60
N ALA A 63 -8.60 -8.70 0.05
CA ALA A 63 -8.46 -8.55 1.51
C ALA A 63 -8.33 -7.08 1.92
N LEU A 64 -7.58 -6.29 1.17
CA LEU A 64 -7.44 -4.86 1.42
C LEU A 64 -8.79 -4.13 1.28
N GLU A 65 -9.56 -4.47 0.24
CA GLU A 65 -10.87 -3.88 0.04
C GLU A 65 -11.84 -4.26 1.17
N GLU A 66 -11.84 -5.52 1.57
CA GLU A 66 -12.68 -6.00 2.67
C GLU A 66 -12.39 -5.28 3.98
N ASN A 67 -11.13 -4.94 4.22
CA ASN A 67 -10.69 -4.29 5.47
C ASN A 67 -10.62 -2.77 5.36
N GLY A 68 -11.18 -2.17 4.32
CA GLY A 68 -11.33 -0.72 4.23
C GLY A 68 -10.06 0.06 3.98
N PHE A 69 -9.13 -0.50 3.23
CA PHE A 69 -7.83 0.15 2.97
C PHE A 69 -8.01 1.56 2.38
N ARG A 70 -8.81 1.69 1.34
CA ARG A 70 -9.03 2.99 0.67
C ARG A 70 -9.70 3.98 1.62
N HIS A 71 -10.69 3.53 2.34
CA HIS A 71 -11.40 4.37 3.31
C HIS A 71 -10.46 4.88 4.41
N SER A 72 -9.57 4.02 4.90
CA SER A 72 -8.62 4.41 5.95
C SER A 72 -7.72 5.56 5.50
N ILE A 73 -7.26 5.51 4.25
CA ILE A 73 -6.39 6.56 3.70
C ILE A 73 -7.17 7.87 3.54
N ILE A 74 -8.37 7.79 2.97
CA ILE A 74 -9.21 8.97 2.76
C ILE A 74 -9.58 9.61 4.11
N ALA A 75 -9.97 8.78 5.08
CA ALA A 75 -10.32 9.28 6.41
C ALA A 75 -9.13 9.96 7.09
N ALA A 76 -7.93 9.42 6.91
CA ALA A 76 -6.72 10.02 7.48
C ALA A 76 -6.45 11.40 6.88
N THR A 77 -6.58 11.54 5.56
CA THR A 77 -6.37 12.84 4.91
C THR A 77 -7.45 13.84 5.31
N ASP A 78 -8.69 13.37 5.47
CA ASP A 78 -9.78 14.24 5.94
C ASP A 78 -9.46 14.79 7.32
N LYS A 79 -8.96 13.96 8.23
CA LYS A 79 -8.59 14.42 9.57
C LYS A 79 -7.43 15.40 9.54
N CYS A 80 -6.46 15.17 8.69
CA CYS A 80 -5.36 16.13 8.52
C CYS A 80 -5.87 17.47 8.00
N TYR A 81 -6.75 17.44 7.02
CA TYR A 81 -7.33 18.64 6.45
C TYR A 81 -8.15 19.42 7.50
N GLU A 82 -9.01 18.73 8.25
CA GLU A 82 -9.81 19.33 9.32
C GLU A 82 -8.92 20.02 10.35
N LYS A 83 -7.85 19.35 10.76
CA LYS A 83 -6.93 19.92 11.76
C LYS A 83 -6.20 21.14 11.22
N CYS A 84 -5.78 21.06 9.97
CA CYS A 84 -5.05 22.15 9.32
C CYS A 84 -5.91 23.40 9.14
N THR A 85 -7.18 23.22 8.82
CA THR A 85 -8.11 24.35 8.57
C THR A 85 -8.85 24.81 9.82
N GLY A 86 -8.69 24.11 10.93
CA GLY A 86 -9.42 24.41 12.16
C GLY A 86 -10.83 23.86 12.20
N LEU A 87 -11.23 23.05 11.22
CA LEU A 87 -12.53 22.38 11.23
C LEU A 87 -12.52 21.19 12.19
N LYS A 88 -13.69 20.80 12.64
CA LYS A 88 -13.88 19.65 13.54
C LYS A 88 -14.20 18.38 12.74
#